data_a18a5bd1a8fffdee8e9e45957268c0a0
#
_entry.id   a18a5bd1a8fffdee8e9e45957268c0a0
#
_cell.length_a   1.000
_cell.length_b   1.000
_cell.length_c   1.000
_cell.angle_alpha   90.00
_cell.angle_beta   90.00
_cell.angle_gamma   90.00
#
_symmetry.space_group_name_H-M   'P 1'
#
loop_
_entity.id
_entity.type
_entity.pdbx_description
1 polymer ?
#
loop_
_entity_poly.entity_id
_entity_poly.type
_entity_poly.pdbx_seq_one_letter_code
_entity_poly.pdbx_strand_id
1 'polypeptide(L)'
;MPIISSFIIYIDRLITDEERRWTNKNIDLVAAKHFPNADMTVALKRPILFSNWLSKDYLPVERQELRDFTRARLKVFYEEELDVPLVLFDEVLDHVLRIDRIFRQPQGHLLLIGVSGAGKTTLSRFVAWMNGLSVVQVKVIHSYLHFK
;
A
#
# COMPACT_ATOMS: atom_id res chain seq x y z
N MET A 1 5.83 -2.54 16.15
CA MET A 1 4.56 -3.24 15.89
C MET A 1 4.33 -3.60 14.40
N PRO A 2 5.24 -4.27 13.72
CA PRO A 2 5.04 -4.64 12.30
C PRO A 2 3.99 -5.74 12.10
N ILE A 3 3.67 -6.51 13.14
CA ILE A 3 2.77 -7.69 13.04
C ILE A 3 1.33 -7.29 12.72
N ILE A 4 0.81 -6.23 13.33
CA ILE A 4 -0.58 -5.78 13.10
C ILE A 4 -0.77 -5.27 11.66
N SER A 5 0.22 -4.60 11.09
CA SER A 5 0.16 -4.14 9.69
C SER A 5 0.17 -5.29 8.68
N SER A 6 0.78 -6.43 9.02
CA SER A 6 0.76 -7.62 8.17
C SER A 6 -0.63 -8.25 8.06
N PHE A 7 -1.45 -8.18 9.11
CA PHE A 7 -2.83 -8.69 9.07
C PHE A 7 -3.74 -7.91 8.12
N ILE A 8 -3.44 -6.63 7.87
CA ILE A 8 -4.23 -5.81 6.94
C ILE A 8 -4.17 -6.36 5.51
N ILE A 9 -3.04 -6.92 5.10
CA ILE A 9 -2.86 -7.53 3.77
C ILE A 9 -3.89 -8.67 3.56
N TYR A 10 -4.24 -9.40 4.61
CA TYR A 10 -5.25 -10.46 4.53
C TYR A 10 -6.66 -9.89 4.42
N ILE A 11 -6.97 -8.79 5.13
CA ILE A 11 -8.28 -8.11 5.07
C ILE A 11 -8.54 -7.54 3.67
N ASP A 12 -7.52 -7.04 3.00
CA ASP A 12 -7.61 -6.47 1.65
C ASP A 12 -8.03 -7.50 0.59
N ARG A 13 -7.90 -8.80 0.89
CA ARG A 13 -8.33 -9.90 0.00
C ARG A 13 -9.79 -10.30 0.21
N LEU A 14 -10.42 -9.86 1.28
CA LEU A 14 -11.79 -10.22 1.61
C LEU A 14 -12.78 -9.42 0.76
N ILE A 15 -13.79 -10.10 0.23
CA ILE A 15 -14.74 -9.53 -0.72
C ILE A 15 -15.92 -8.90 0.02
N THR A 16 -16.46 -9.60 1.03
CA THR A 16 -17.67 -9.17 1.71
C THR A 16 -17.38 -8.33 2.95
N ASP A 17 -18.28 -7.40 3.25
CA ASP A 17 -18.19 -6.58 4.47
C ASP A 17 -18.37 -7.39 5.74
N GLU A 18 -19.08 -8.52 5.67
CA GLU A 18 -19.26 -9.44 6.78
C GLU A 18 -17.94 -10.12 7.14
N GLU A 19 -17.24 -10.69 6.15
CA GLU A 19 -15.90 -11.27 6.33
C GLU A 19 -14.91 -10.26 6.90
N ARG A 20 -14.92 -9.02 6.37
CA ARG A 20 -14.06 -7.94 6.87
C ARG A 20 -14.35 -7.60 8.33
N ARG A 21 -15.63 -7.49 8.71
CA ARG A 21 -16.04 -7.23 10.10
C ARG A 21 -15.64 -8.36 11.03
N TRP A 22 -15.90 -9.61 10.62
CA TRP A 22 -15.52 -10.80 11.39
C TRP A 22 -14.00 -10.86 11.60
N THR A 23 -13.22 -10.68 10.53
CA THR A 23 -11.77 -10.71 10.57
C THR A 23 -11.20 -9.58 11.44
N ASN A 24 -11.72 -8.36 11.30
CA ASN A 24 -11.32 -7.24 12.16
C ASN A 24 -11.54 -7.54 13.64
N LYS A 25 -12.71 -8.09 13.99
CA LYS A 25 -13.01 -8.47 15.38
C LYS A 25 -12.03 -9.53 15.91
N ASN A 26 -11.69 -10.52 15.08
CA ASN A 26 -10.73 -11.56 15.48
C ASN A 26 -9.30 -11.00 15.63
N ILE A 27 -8.89 -10.07 14.76
CA ILE A 27 -7.60 -9.37 14.88
C ILE A 27 -7.54 -8.62 16.20
N ASP A 28 -8.58 -7.89 16.56
CA ASP A 28 -8.64 -7.12 17.81
C ASP A 28 -8.54 -8.04 19.03
N LEU A 29 -9.23 -9.18 19.03
CA LEU A 29 -9.16 -10.18 20.09
C LEU A 29 -7.79 -10.83 20.22
N VAL A 30 -7.19 -11.23 19.10
CA VAL A 30 -5.85 -11.82 19.07
C VAL A 30 -4.79 -10.80 19.50
N ALA A 31 -4.88 -9.57 19.02
CA ALA A 31 -3.98 -8.50 19.41
C ALA A 31 -4.03 -8.25 20.92
N ALA A 32 -5.22 -8.11 21.51
CA ALA A 32 -5.39 -7.92 22.95
C ALA A 32 -4.83 -9.10 23.77
N LYS A 33 -4.99 -10.33 23.29
CA LYS A 33 -4.48 -11.54 23.94
C LYS A 33 -2.96 -11.62 23.93
N HIS A 34 -2.32 -11.29 22.81
CA HIS A 34 -0.89 -11.51 22.62
C HIS A 34 -0.02 -10.28 22.93
N PHE A 35 -0.63 -9.11 23.01
CA PHE A 35 0.07 -7.84 23.30
C PHE A 35 -0.61 -7.07 24.44
N PRO A 36 -0.74 -7.66 25.65
CA PRO A 36 -1.50 -7.06 26.75
C PRO A 36 -0.94 -5.71 27.23
N ASN A 37 0.34 -5.44 26.97
CA ASN A 37 1.02 -4.20 27.38
C ASN A 37 1.00 -3.11 26.29
N ALA A 38 0.36 -3.36 25.13
CA ALA A 38 0.29 -2.39 24.06
C ALA A 38 -0.99 -1.56 24.18
N ASP A 39 -0.88 -0.26 23.86
CA ASP A 39 -2.07 0.58 23.74
C ASP A 39 -2.86 0.19 22.50
N MET A 40 -3.91 -0.59 22.72
CA MET A 40 -4.79 -1.10 21.66
C MET A 40 -5.62 0.01 21.03
N THR A 41 -5.87 1.12 21.73
CA THR A 41 -6.64 2.24 21.18
C THR A 41 -5.89 2.94 20.06
N VAL A 42 -4.57 3.01 20.17
CA VAL A 42 -3.69 3.56 19.14
C VAL A 42 -3.36 2.51 18.08
N ALA A 43 -3.01 1.29 18.52
CA ALA A 43 -2.52 0.24 17.63
C ALA A 43 -3.59 -0.28 16.66
N LEU A 44 -4.86 -0.29 17.08
CA LEU A 44 -6.00 -0.80 16.30
C LEU A 44 -6.90 0.31 15.75
N LYS A 45 -6.52 1.59 15.92
CA LYS A 45 -7.26 2.73 15.33
C LYS A 45 -7.34 2.57 13.82
N ARG A 46 -8.55 2.54 13.28
CA ARG A 46 -8.78 2.40 11.84
C ARG A 46 -9.09 3.76 11.18
N PRO A 47 -8.68 3.98 9.93
CA PRO A 47 -7.84 3.11 9.12
C PRO A 47 -6.42 2.98 9.68
N ILE A 48 -5.86 1.76 9.66
CA ILE A 48 -4.53 1.51 10.20
C ILE A 48 -3.50 2.05 9.21
N LEU A 49 -3.02 3.26 9.46
CA LEU A 49 -2.01 3.94 8.67
C LEU A 49 -0.67 3.87 9.39
N PHE A 50 0.20 2.98 8.93
CA PHE A 50 1.57 2.88 9.40
C PHE A 50 2.52 3.09 8.24
N SER A 51 3.55 3.87 8.46
CA SER A 51 4.59 4.15 7.47
C SER A 51 5.92 4.50 8.16
N ASN A 52 7.02 4.30 7.46
CA ASN A 52 8.33 4.84 7.83
C ASN A 52 8.76 5.97 6.89
N TRP A 53 7.85 6.50 6.09
CA TRP A 53 8.17 7.59 5.15
C TRP A 53 8.40 8.92 5.86
N LEU A 54 7.72 9.14 6.98
CA LEU A 54 7.86 10.35 7.81
C LEU A 54 8.94 10.21 8.88
N SER A 55 9.35 8.97 9.19
CA SER A 55 10.37 8.68 10.20
C SER A 55 11.18 7.45 9.79
N LYS A 56 12.31 7.17 10.47
CA LYS A 56 13.09 5.94 10.24
C LYS A 56 12.35 4.69 10.70
N ASP A 57 11.46 4.84 11.68
CA ASP A 57 10.71 3.76 12.28
C ASP A 57 9.33 3.61 11.62
N TYR A 58 8.80 2.38 11.62
CA TYR A 58 7.48 2.08 11.10
C TYR A 58 6.44 2.41 12.17
N LEU A 59 5.92 3.63 12.12
CA LEU A 59 5.04 4.22 13.13
C LEU A 59 3.64 4.54 12.56
N PRO A 60 2.63 4.69 13.45
CA PRO A 60 1.35 5.25 13.03
C PRO A 60 1.55 6.68 12.50
N VAL A 61 0.87 7.00 11.42
CA VAL A 61 0.96 8.32 10.77
C VAL A 61 -0.41 8.95 10.61
N GLU A 62 -0.46 10.27 10.73
CA GLU A 62 -1.68 11.02 10.45
C GLU A 62 -1.87 11.13 8.92
N ARG A 63 -3.14 10.95 8.47
CA ARG A 63 -3.50 10.94 7.05
C ARG A 63 -3.12 12.24 6.34
N GLN A 64 -3.34 13.38 6.97
CA GLN A 64 -3.04 14.67 6.36
C GLN A 64 -1.54 14.87 6.19
N GLU A 65 -0.76 14.55 7.21
CA GLU A 65 0.69 14.65 7.18
C GLU A 65 1.30 13.71 6.10
N LEU A 66 0.80 12.48 6.02
CA LEU A 66 1.19 11.54 4.97
C LEU A 66 0.83 12.06 3.58
N ARG A 67 -0.35 12.69 3.42
CA ARG A 67 -0.80 13.29 2.15
C ARG A 67 0.14 14.39 1.70
N ASP A 68 0.49 15.31 2.60
CA ASP A 68 1.33 16.45 2.28
C ASP A 68 2.75 16.00 1.93
N PHE A 69 3.29 15.04 2.69
CA PHE A 69 4.56 14.39 2.38
C PHE A 69 4.52 13.71 1.01
N THR A 70 3.52 12.86 0.75
CA THR A 70 3.37 12.13 -0.51
C THR A 70 3.25 13.10 -1.69
N ARG A 71 2.50 14.19 -1.54
CA ARG A 71 2.39 15.24 -2.57
C ARG A 71 3.72 15.89 -2.88
N ALA A 72 4.50 16.23 -1.85
CA ALA A 72 5.83 16.80 -2.04
C ALA A 72 6.78 15.82 -2.76
N ARG A 73 6.75 14.54 -2.37
CA ARG A 73 7.58 13.50 -3.00
C ARG A 73 7.16 13.19 -4.44
N LEU A 74 5.85 13.20 -4.73
CA LEU A 74 5.35 13.05 -6.10
C LEU A 74 5.84 14.15 -7.02
N LYS A 75 5.90 15.39 -6.54
CA LYS A 75 6.45 16.49 -7.33
C LYS A 75 7.90 16.22 -7.76
N VAL A 76 8.75 15.78 -6.82
CA VAL A 76 10.13 15.40 -7.13
C VAL A 76 10.20 14.22 -8.08
N PHE A 77 9.36 13.19 -7.87
CA PHE A 77 9.29 12.02 -8.74
C PHE A 77 8.97 12.40 -10.20
N TYR A 78 8.04 13.33 -10.43
CA TYR A 78 7.72 13.79 -11.79
C TYR A 78 8.85 14.60 -12.43
N GLU A 79 9.59 15.34 -11.65
CA GLU A 79 10.75 16.07 -12.14
C GLU A 79 11.89 15.11 -12.58
N GLU A 80 12.05 13.99 -11.88
CA GLU A 80 13.09 12.99 -12.17
C GLU A 80 12.67 11.96 -13.23
N GLU A 81 11.45 11.48 -13.21
CA GLU A 81 10.98 10.31 -13.99
C GLU A 81 10.11 10.67 -15.19
N LEU A 82 9.69 11.92 -15.35
CA LEU A 82 8.83 12.40 -16.46
C LEU A 82 7.56 11.53 -16.65
N ASP A 83 6.98 11.04 -15.57
CA ASP A 83 5.81 10.16 -15.59
C ASP A 83 4.50 10.94 -15.65
N VAL A 84 3.39 10.22 -15.86
CA VAL A 84 2.05 10.82 -15.93
C VAL A 84 1.58 11.26 -14.54
N PRO A 85 1.13 12.52 -14.38
CA PRO A 85 0.68 13.01 -13.09
C PRO A 85 -0.46 12.19 -12.49
N LEU A 86 -0.28 11.75 -11.24
CA LEU A 86 -1.32 11.11 -10.44
C LEU A 86 -2.09 12.15 -9.62
N VAL A 87 -3.40 12.02 -9.61
CA VAL A 87 -4.23 12.81 -8.69
C VAL A 87 -4.31 12.07 -7.36
N LEU A 88 -3.88 12.75 -6.28
CA LEU A 88 -3.86 12.20 -4.93
C LEU A 88 -5.25 12.31 -4.29
N PHE A 89 -6.00 11.21 -4.31
CA PHE A 89 -7.18 10.99 -3.48
C PHE A 89 -6.80 10.17 -2.22
N ASP A 90 -7.71 10.08 -1.26
CA ASP A 90 -7.49 9.29 -0.05
C ASP A 90 -7.27 7.81 -0.34
N GLU A 91 -8.01 7.27 -1.30
CA GLU A 91 -7.87 5.89 -1.77
C GLU A 91 -6.48 5.63 -2.38
N VAL A 92 -5.91 6.62 -3.06
CA VAL A 92 -4.54 6.51 -3.63
C VAL A 92 -3.50 6.38 -2.51
N LEU A 93 -3.65 7.12 -1.40
CA LEU A 93 -2.77 6.98 -0.24
C LEU A 93 -2.84 5.57 0.35
N ASP A 94 -4.04 5.02 0.49
CA ASP A 94 -4.22 3.67 0.98
C ASP A 94 -3.56 2.64 0.05
N HIS A 95 -3.69 2.80 -1.26
CA HIS A 95 -3.02 1.96 -2.25
C HIS A 95 -1.49 2.08 -2.19
N VAL A 96 -0.97 3.30 -2.08
CA VAL A 96 0.47 3.56 -1.91
C VAL A 96 1.04 2.79 -0.72
N LEU A 97 0.38 2.88 0.44
CA LEU A 97 0.82 2.17 1.64
C LEU A 97 0.70 0.65 1.52
N ARG A 98 -0.31 0.14 0.79
CA ARG A 98 -0.45 -1.29 0.51
C ARG A 98 0.69 -1.80 -0.36
N ILE A 99 1.02 -1.09 -1.43
CA ILE A 99 2.14 -1.43 -2.31
C ILE A 99 3.46 -1.36 -1.54
N ASP A 100 3.68 -0.30 -0.76
CA ASP A 100 4.88 -0.12 0.06
C ASP A 100 5.11 -1.30 1.01
N ARG A 101 4.07 -1.74 1.72
CA ARG A 101 4.13 -2.91 2.60
C ARG A 101 4.55 -4.19 1.88
N ILE A 102 4.05 -4.39 0.65
CA ILE A 102 4.37 -5.57 -0.14
C ILE A 102 5.82 -5.50 -0.63
N PHE A 103 6.27 -4.36 -1.12
CA PHE A 103 7.65 -4.20 -1.61
C PHE A 103 8.71 -4.38 -0.51
N ARG A 104 8.34 -4.19 0.76
CA ARG A 104 9.22 -4.46 1.90
C ARG A 104 9.35 -5.93 2.27
N GLN A 105 8.51 -6.79 1.72
CA GLN A 105 8.61 -8.24 1.99
C GLN A 105 9.69 -8.88 1.11
N PRO A 106 10.43 -9.87 1.62
CA PRO A 106 11.51 -10.52 0.87
C PRO A 106 11.07 -11.15 -0.47
N GLN A 107 9.81 -11.53 -0.59
CA GLN A 107 9.19 -12.07 -1.80
C GLN A 107 7.87 -11.36 -2.07
N GLY A 108 7.93 -10.05 -2.15
CA GLY A 108 6.77 -9.18 -2.32
C GLY A 108 6.16 -9.26 -3.72
N HIS A 109 5.26 -10.22 -3.95
CA HIS A 109 4.49 -10.33 -5.18
C HIS A 109 3.20 -9.52 -5.11
N LEU A 110 2.98 -8.66 -6.09
CA LEU A 110 1.82 -7.78 -6.17
C LEU A 110 1.10 -7.98 -7.49
N LEU A 111 -0.22 -8.17 -7.42
CA LEU A 111 -1.11 -8.16 -8.58
C LEU A 111 -2.01 -6.92 -8.52
N LEU A 112 -1.85 -6.02 -9.50
CA LEU A 112 -2.67 -4.81 -9.64
C LEU A 112 -3.68 -5.01 -10.77
N ILE A 113 -4.95 -5.07 -10.42
CA ILE A 113 -6.06 -5.21 -11.35
C ILE A 113 -6.88 -3.92 -11.39
N GLY A 114 -7.28 -3.50 -12.56
CA GLY A 114 -8.12 -2.32 -12.75
C GLY A 114 -8.17 -1.89 -14.22
N VAL A 115 -9.04 -0.95 -14.53
CA VAL A 115 -9.21 -0.41 -15.90
C VAL A 115 -7.91 0.22 -16.44
N SER A 116 -7.79 0.26 -17.76
CA SER A 116 -6.68 0.97 -18.40
C SER A 116 -6.70 2.45 -18.02
N GLY A 117 -5.53 3.05 -17.81
CA GLY A 117 -5.42 4.45 -17.39
C GLY A 117 -5.65 4.73 -15.90
N ALA A 118 -5.96 3.74 -15.07
CA ALA A 118 -6.15 3.93 -13.62
C ALA A 118 -4.86 4.22 -12.82
N GLY A 119 -3.75 4.56 -13.49
CA GLY A 119 -2.50 4.92 -12.83
C GLY A 119 -1.73 3.79 -12.15
N LYS A 120 -2.09 2.52 -12.39
CA LYS A 120 -1.45 1.35 -11.73
C LYS A 120 0.07 1.32 -11.89
N THR A 121 0.54 1.53 -13.12
CA THR A 121 1.98 1.52 -13.45
C THR A 121 2.69 2.68 -12.78
N THR A 122 2.17 3.89 -12.91
CA THR A 122 2.74 5.11 -12.30
C THR A 122 2.80 4.97 -10.79
N LEU A 123 1.73 4.45 -10.17
CA LEU A 123 1.68 4.24 -8.73
C LEU A 123 2.74 3.23 -8.25
N SER A 124 2.90 2.11 -8.97
CA SER A 124 3.93 1.11 -8.65
C SER A 124 5.35 1.68 -8.81
N ARG A 125 5.58 2.45 -9.88
CA ARG A 125 6.87 3.11 -10.14
C ARG A 125 7.19 4.13 -9.06
N PHE A 126 6.21 4.94 -8.67
CA PHE A 126 6.37 5.90 -7.59
C PHE A 126 6.77 5.23 -6.27
N VAL A 127 6.06 4.16 -5.87
CA VAL A 127 6.38 3.44 -4.63
C VAL A 127 7.73 2.74 -4.72
N ALA A 128 8.10 2.18 -5.88
CA ALA A 128 9.43 1.62 -6.12
C ALA A 128 10.53 2.68 -5.97
N TRP A 129 10.34 3.84 -6.60
CA TRP A 129 11.24 4.99 -6.48
C TRP A 129 11.39 5.46 -5.03
N MET A 130 10.29 5.56 -4.27
CA MET A 130 10.32 5.90 -2.85
C MET A 130 11.14 4.92 -2.00
N ASN A 131 11.21 3.65 -2.42
CA ASN A 131 11.99 2.60 -1.75
C ASN A 131 13.40 2.40 -2.36
N GLY A 132 13.81 3.22 -3.32
CA GLY A 132 15.11 3.09 -3.99
C GLY A 132 15.23 1.83 -4.84
N LEU A 133 14.11 1.28 -5.33
CA LEU A 133 14.05 0.08 -6.15
C LEU A 133 14.13 0.44 -7.64
N SER A 134 14.93 -0.31 -8.39
CA SER A 134 14.95 -0.22 -9.86
C SER A 134 13.75 -0.93 -10.47
N VAL A 135 13.11 -0.31 -11.46
CA VAL A 135 11.94 -0.85 -12.15
C VAL A 135 12.31 -1.33 -13.54
N VAL A 136 12.07 -2.62 -13.81
CA VAL A 136 12.17 -3.21 -15.15
C VAL A 136 10.76 -3.55 -15.62
N GLN A 137 10.35 -2.98 -16.75
CA GLN A 137 9.03 -3.21 -17.32
C GLN A 137 9.11 -4.17 -18.50
N VAL A 138 8.45 -5.33 -18.38
CA VAL A 138 8.26 -6.27 -19.47
C VAL A 138 6.83 -6.14 -20.00
N LYS A 139 6.66 -5.75 -21.28
CA LYS A 139 5.36 -5.67 -21.93
C LYS A 139 5.11 -6.96 -22.68
N VAL A 140 4.02 -7.66 -22.36
CA VAL A 140 3.54 -8.78 -23.14
C VAL A 140 2.66 -8.22 -24.25
N ILE A 141 3.13 -8.29 -25.50
CA ILE A 141 2.34 -7.95 -26.67
C ILE A 141 1.61 -9.22 -27.10
N HIS A 142 0.29 -9.25 -27.00
CA HIS A 142 -0.52 -10.31 -27.59
C HIS A 142 -0.48 -10.17 -29.11
N SER A 143 0.42 -10.90 -29.77
CA SER A 143 0.26 -11.19 -31.18
C SER A 143 -0.84 -12.24 -31.28
N TYR A 144 -1.97 -11.87 -31.85
CA TYR A 144 -2.98 -12.85 -32.25
C TYR A 144 -2.36 -13.74 -33.33
N LEU A 145 -1.86 -14.89 -32.95
CA LEU A 145 -1.59 -15.96 -33.89
C LEU A 145 -2.94 -16.45 -34.38
N HIS A 146 -3.36 -15.96 -35.56
CA HIS A 146 -4.39 -16.60 -36.35
C HIS A 146 -3.83 -17.95 -36.81
N PHE A 147 -4.16 -19.02 -36.10
CA PHE A 147 -4.09 -20.35 -36.68
C PHE A 147 -5.24 -20.45 -37.69
N LYS A 148 -4.89 -20.52 -39.01
CA LYS A 148 -5.77 -20.96 -40.07
C LYS A 148 -5.88 -22.46 -40.02
#